data_12f4b08451e4dd17e9a40fb93a14783b
#
_entry.id   12f4b08451e4dd17e9a40fb93a14783b
#
_cell.length_a   1.000
_cell.length_b   1.000
_cell.length_c   1.000
_cell.angle_alpha   90.00
_cell.angle_beta   90.00
_cell.angle_gamma   90.00
#
_symmetry.space_group_name_H-M   'P 1'
#
loop_
_entity.id
_entity.type
_entity.pdbx_description
1 polymer ?
#
loop_
_entity_poly.entity_id
_entity_poly.type
_entity_poly.pdbx_seq_one_letter_code
_entity_poly.pdbx_strand_id
1 'polypeptide(L)'
;MSILAFTPHKTGRKKLAQLLADHLGVKATYLGTPSFAYQIGDATLDREWALHLPDGIDPQAVLEAARQAGFATTDPGEVALTVMMPTTGWSERTRANLEALLAAKGPLIAKALGIPATPIEFNDDETVSFPWCESITPETAREAVIPLVARLCQRAQEATRIRSTPPAPGNDKYTMRCFLLSLGFIGPEYKQARRILLAGLEGDAAWRTPTSRKED
;
A
#
# COMPACT_ATOMS: atom_id res chain seq x y z
N MET A 1 20.20 -1.18 -11.24
CA MET A 1 19.98 0.24 -11.64
C MET A 1 18.68 0.72 -11.01
N SER A 2 18.71 1.70 -10.14
CA SER A 2 17.53 2.23 -9.43
C SER A 2 17.19 3.64 -9.91
N ILE A 3 15.90 3.97 -9.97
CA ILE A 3 15.46 5.31 -10.40
C ILE A 3 14.65 5.90 -9.23
N LEU A 4 15.05 7.07 -8.74
CA LEU A 4 14.36 7.81 -7.69
C LEU A 4 13.78 9.10 -8.30
N ALA A 5 12.46 9.27 -8.24
CA ALA A 5 11.81 10.47 -8.73
C ALA A 5 11.58 11.46 -7.58
N PHE A 6 11.90 12.74 -7.80
CA PHE A 6 11.72 13.81 -6.83
C PHE A 6 10.62 14.76 -7.28
N THR A 7 9.86 15.27 -6.31
CA THR A 7 8.88 16.33 -6.58
C THR A 7 9.60 17.64 -6.93
N PRO A 8 9.18 18.36 -7.99
CA PRO A 8 9.74 19.66 -8.31
C PRO A 8 9.69 20.61 -7.13
N HIS A 9 10.84 21.12 -6.70
CA HIS A 9 10.96 21.98 -5.54
C HIS A 9 11.35 23.42 -5.95
N LYS A 10 10.87 24.43 -5.22
CA LYS A 10 11.12 25.87 -5.50
C LYS A 10 12.61 26.25 -5.54
N THR A 11 13.46 25.52 -4.84
CA THR A 11 14.92 25.74 -4.81
C THR A 11 15.63 25.25 -6.07
N GLY A 12 14.95 24.52 -6.93
CA GLY A 12 15.46 24.05 -8.21
C GLY A 12 16.35 22.80 -8.14
N ARG A 13 16.47 22.09 -9.26
CA ARG A 13 17.28 20.86 -9.42
C ARG A 13 18.76 21.03 -9.10
N LYS A 14 19.32 22.22 -9.36
CA LYS A 14 20.74 22.53 -9.09
C LYS A 14 21.07 22.30 -7.60
N LYS A 15 20.18 22.70 -6.69
CA LYS A 15 20.39 22.54 -5.26
C LYS A 15 20.32 21.08 -4.83
N LEU A 16 19.39 20.30 -5.41
CA LEU A 16 19.31 18.86 -5.20
C LEU A 16 20.58 18.16 -5.71
N ALA A 17 21.00 18.49 -6.94
CA ALA A 17 22.21 17.91 -7.54
C ALA A 17 23.47 18.20 -6.71
N GLN A 18 23.62 19.42 -6.17
CA GLN A 18 24.74 19.78 -5.32
C GLN A 18 24.72 19.01 -3.99
N LEU A 19 23.55 18.91 -3.35
CA LEU A 19 23.38 18.18 -2.10
C LEU A 19 23.72 16.70 -2.26
N LEU A 20 23.25 16.07 -3.34
CA LEU A 20 23.55 14.67 -3.63
C LEU A 20 25.04 14.47 -3.95
N ALA A 21 25.66 15.42 -4.65
CA ALA A 21 27.09 15.39 -4.92
C ALA A 21 27.91 15.48 -3.63
N ASP A 22 27.53 16.36 -2.71
CA ASP A 22 28.17 16.51 -1.41
C ASP A 22 28.01 15.23 -0.57
N HIS A 23 26.82 14.62 -0.58
CA HIS A 23 26.54 13.38 0.14
C HIS A 23 27.35 12.18 -0.40
N LEU A 24 27.46 12.08 -1.72
CA LEU A 24 28.21 11.00 -2.39
C LEU A 24 29.72 11.27 -2.51
N GLY A 25 30.19 12.45 -2.09
CA GLY A 25 31.60 12.84 -2.20
C GLY A 25 32.09 13.03 -3.64
N VAL A 26 31.19 13.39 -4.57
CA VAL A 26 31.46 13.56 -6.00
C VAL A 26 31.12 14.98 -6.48
N LYS A 27 31.39 15.30 -7.76
CA LYS A 27 31.00 16.59 -8.32
C LYS A 27 29.68 16.50 -9.09
N ALA A 28 28.87 17.54 -8.99
CA ALA A 28 27.71 17.74 -9.86
C ALA A 28 28.09 18.60 -11.05
N THR A 29 27.83 18.11 -12.25
CA THR A 29 28.12 18.83 -13.53
C THR A 29 26.81 18.94 -14.33
N TYR A 30 26.49 20.16 -14.78
CA TYR A 30 25.33 20.37 -15.64
C TYR A 30 25.70 20.03 -17.09
N LEU A 31 24.93 19.18 -17.75
CA LEU A 31 25.23 18.68 -19.10
C LEU A 31 24.69 19.57 -20.22
N GLY A 32 23.83 20.56 -19.92
CA GLY A 32 23.28 21.45 -20.95
C GLY A 32 22.33 20.76 -21.93
N THR A 33 22.18 21.38 -23.10
CA THR A 33 21.33 20.83 -24.17
C THR A 33 21.97 19.62 -24.84
N PRO A 34 21.23 18.58 -25.24
CA PRO A 34 19.74 18.47 -25.22
C PRO A 34 19.16 17.88 -23.93
N SER A 35 19.97 17.25 -23.06
CA SER A 35 19.47 16.48 -21.92
C SER A 35 18.95 17.35 -20.75
N PHE A 36 19.56 18.55 -20.58
CA PHE A 36 19.33 19.42 -19.41
C PHE A 36 19.50 18.71 -18.08
N ALA A 37 20.28 17.64 -18.03
CA ALA A 37 20.52 16.81 -16.86
C ALA A 37 21.71 17.30 -16.04
N TYR A 38 21.79 16.83 -14.78
CA TYR A 38 22.97 16.97 -13.94
C TYR A 38 23.61 15.59 -13.77
N GLN A 39 24.90 15.50 -14.15
CA GLN A 39 25.74 14.35 -13.84
C GLN A 39 26.29 14.48 -12.42
N ILE A 40 26.13 13.47 -11.59
CA ILE A 40 26.55 13.43 -10.18
C ILE A 40 27.38 12.15 -9.99
N GLY A 41 28.68 12.24 -10.26
CA GLY A 41 29.50 11.03 -10.39
C GLY A 41 28.97 10.12 -11.50
N ASP A 42 28.61 8.87 -11.13
CA ASP A 42 28.00 7.90 -12.04
C ASP A 42 26.45 7.98 -12.09
N ALA A 43 25.84 8.79 -11.22
CA ALA A 43 24.39 9.02 -11.20
C ALA A 43 24.00 10.20 -12.12
N THR A 44 22.76 10.21 -12.60
CA THR A 44 22.25 11.28 -13.47
C THR A 44 20.86 11.73 -12.98
N LEU A 45 20.73 13.04 -12.70
CA LEU A 45 19.45 13.68 -12.40
C LEU A 45 18.91 14.36 -13.67
N ASP A 46 17.82 13.85 -14.21
CA ASP A 46 17.24 14.36 -15.46
C ASP A 46 16.38 15.62 -15.26
N ARG A 47 15.79 16.10 -16.35
CA ARG A 47 14.97 17.32 -16.35
C ARG A 47 13.59 17.11 -15.67
N GLU A 48 13.11 15.88 -15.63
CA GLU A 48 11.87 15.46 -14.98
C GLU A 48 12.04 15.16 -13.48
N TRP A 49 13.20 15.47 -12.89
CA TRP A 49 13.57 15.22 -11.50
C TRP A 49 13.74 13.73 -11.15
N ALA A 50 13.95 12.87 -12.15
CA ALA A 50 14.31 11.49 -11.92
C ALA A 50 15.84 11.34 -11.78
N LEU A 51 16.28 10.72 -10.69
CA LEU A 51 17.66 10.38 -10.38
C LEU A 51 17.92 8.93 -10.75
N HIS A 52 18.75 8.70 -11.73
CA HIS A 52 19.21 7.40 -12.16
C HIS A 52 20.45 7.01 -11.37
N LEU A 53 20.35 5.99 -10.52
CA LEU A 53 21.44 5.48 -9.70
C LEU A 53 22.06 4.22 -10.33
N PRO A 54 23.39 4.13 -10.45
CA PRO A 54 24.05 2.89 -10.83
C PRO A 54 23.98 1.86 -9.69
N ASP A 55 24.24 0.59 -10.03
CA ASP A 55 24.37 -0.46 -9.02
C ASP A 55 25.60 -0.17 -8.13
N GLY A 56 25.40 -0.30 -6.81
CA GLY A 56 26.43 -0.04 -5.80
C GLY A 56 26.24 1.23 -4.97
N ILE A 57 25.32 2.11 -5.34
CA ILE A 57 24.90 3.23 -4.48
C ILE A 57 23.62 2.81 -3.76
N ASP A 58 23.60 2.97 -2.43
CA ASP A 58 22.42 2.67 -1.61
C ASP A 58 21.32 3.73 -1.85
N PRO A 59 20.19 3.36 -2.48
CA PRO A 59 19.09 4.29 -2.74
C PRO A 59 18.48 4.88 -1.47
N GLN A 60 18.47 4.13 -0.36
CA GLN A 60 17.88 4.57 0.89
C GLN A 60 18.71 5.70 1.54
N ALA A 61 20.02 5.60 1.51
CA ALA A 61 20.91 6.65 2.02
C ALA A 61 20.73 7.97 1.24
N VAL A 62 20.58 7.86 -0.09
CA VAL A 62 20.34 9.02 -0.99
C VAL A 62 18.97 9.66 -0.71
N LEU A 63 17.93 8.84 -0.50
CA LEU A 63 16.58 9.28 -0.13
C LEU A 63 16.58 10.03 1.20
N GLU A 64 17.24 9.49 2.20
CA GLU A 64 17.29 10.07 3.54
C GLU A 64 18.04 11.43 3.53
N ALA A 65 19.15 11.53 2.83
CA ALA A 65 19.87 12.80 2.65
C ALA A 65 19.00 13.87 1.95
N ALA A 66 18.25 13.49 0.91
CA ALA A 66 17.37 14.40 0.20
C ALA A 66 16.18 14.84 1.09
N ARG A 67 15.57 13.94 1.85
CA ARG A 67 14.47 14.25 2.80
C ARG A 67 14.91 15.20 3.91
N GLN A 68 16.10 14.99 4.49
CA GLN A 68 16.66 15.89 5.53
C GLN A 68 16.87 17.31 5.00
N ALA A 69 17.12 17.46 3.72
CA ALA A 69 17.26 18.76 3.06
C ALA A 69 15.94 19.35 2.51
N GLY A 70 14.80 18.69 2.79
CA GLY A 70 13.47 19.17 2.43
C GLY A 70 13.05 18.84 1.00
N PHE A 71 13.74 17.92 0.30
CA PHE A 71 13.29 17.43 -1.00
C PHE A 71 12.36 16.23 -0.80
N ALA A 72 11.11 16.36 -1.24
CA ALA A 72 10.18 15.26 -1.29
C ALA A 72 10.47 14.38 -2.52
N THR A 73 10.45 13.08 -2.33
CA THR A 73 10.54 12.13 -3.44
C THR A 73 9.15 11.76 -3.92
N THR A 74 9.00 11.75 -5.25
CA THR A 74 7.94 11.01 -5.91
C THR A 74 8.53 9.64 -6.20
N ASP A 75 8.67 8.81 -5.17
CA ASP A 75 9.19 7.46 -5.38
C ASP A 75 8.13 6.65 -6.13
N PRO A 76 8.43 6.08 -7.31
CA PRO A 76 7.55 5.09 -7.91
C PRO A 76 7.41 3.82 -7.04
N GLY A 77 8.22 3.68 -5.97
CA GLY A 77 8.11 2.63 -4.96
C GLY A 77 7.26 3.01 -3.74
N GLU A 78 7.03 4.31 -3.48
CA GLU A 78 6.08 4.84 -2.48
C GLU A 78 5.04 5.73 -3.16
N VAL A 79 4.39 5.24 -4.19
CA VAL A 79 3.04 5.72 -4.47
C VAL A 79 2.22 5.20 -3.28
N ALA A 80 1.91 6.09 -2.33
CA ALA A 80 0.90 5.82 -1.33
C ALA A 80 -0.40 5.57 -2.09
N LEU A 81 -0.58 4.33 -2.54
CA LEU A 81 -1.73 3.93 -3.31
C LEU A 81 -2.92 3.92 -2.36
N THR A 82 -3.75 4.94 -2.45
CA THR A 82 -5.03 4.98 -1.75
C THR A 82 -6.10 4.43 -2.68
N VAL A 83 -6.78 3.39 -2.24
CA VAL A 83 -7.94 2.88 -2.96
C VAL A 83 -9.13 3.78 -2.62
N MET A 84 -9.76 4.37 -3.63
CA MET A 84 -10.95 5.21 -3.48
C MET A 84 -12.15 4.53 -4.13
N MET A 85 -13.30 4.57 -3.46
CA MET A 85 -14.55 4.01 -3.97
C MET A 85 -15.63 5.08 -3.98
N PRO A 86 -16.46 5.18 -5.04
CA PRO A 86 -17.57 6.12 -5.07
C PRO A 86 -18.64 5.73 -4.04
N THR A 87 -19.19 6.73 -3.37
CA THR A 87 -20.29 6.59 -2.40
C THR A 87 -21.60 7.18 -2.91
N THR A 88 -21.65 7.58 -4.18
CA THR A 88 -22.88 8.09 -4.83
C THR A 88 -24.02 7.09 -4.64
N GLY A 89 -25.13 7.56 -4.10
CA GLY A 89 -26.31 6.72 -3.80
C GLY A 89 -26.18 5.86 -2.53
N TRP A 90 -25.13 6.01 -1.74
CA TRP A 90 -25.03 5.34 -0.46
C TRP A 90 -25.98 5.97 0.57
N SER A 91 -26.67 5.11 1.30
CA SER A 91 -27.47 5.51 2.46
C SER A 91 -26.58 5.62 3.71
N GLU A 92 -27.06 6.33 4.73
CA GLU A 92 -26.46 6.35 6.06
C GLU A 92 -26.26 4.91 6.62
N ARG A 93 -27.22 4.03 6.34
CA ARG A 93 -27.12 2.59 6.67
C ARG A 93 -25.92 1.92 6.00
N THR A 94 -25.63 2.23 4.74
CA THR A 94 -24.51 1.65 4.01
C THR A 94 -23.18 2.09 4.63
N ARG A 95 -23.05 3.36 4.99
CA ARG A 95 -21.89 3.90 5.71
C ARG A 95 -21.69 3.20 7.04
N ALA A 96 -22.74 3.15 7.87
CA ALA A 96 -22.72 2.45 9.16
C ALA A 96 -22.39 0.95 9.04
N ASN A 97 -22.86 0.29 7.98
CA ASN A 97 -22.53 -1.10 7.69
C ASN A 97 -21.04 -1.29 7.36
N LEU A 98 -20.44 -0.39 6.58
CA LEU A 98 -19.01 -0.46 6.27
C LEU A 98 -18.16 -0.27 7.53
N GLU A 99 -18.49 0.73 8.34
CA GLU A 99 -17.82 0.97 9.63
C GLU A 99 -17.94 -0.23 10.57
N ALA A 100 -19.15 -0.80 10.72
CA ALA A 100 -19.40 -1.98 11.53
C ALA A 100 -18.63 -3.21 11.03
N LEU A 101 -18.51 -3.37 9.70
CA LEU A 101 -17.74 -4.44 9.08
C LEU A 101 -16.25 -4.32 9.39
N LEU A 102 -15.71 -3.12 9.30
CA LEU A 102 -14.30 -2.84 9.61
C LEU A 102 -14.04 -2.89 11.12
N ALA A 103 -14.95 -2.45 11.97
CA ALA A 103 -14.85 -2.64 13.41
C ALA A 103 -14.76 -4.13 13.78
N ALA A 104 -15.54 -4.99 13.10
CA ALA A 104 -15.54 -6.43 13.34
C ALA A 104 -14.37 -7.18 12.72
N LYS A 105 -13.92 -6.79 11.53
CA LYS A 105 -12.96 -7.55 10.71
C LYS A 105 -11.66 -6.80 10.41
N GLY A 106 -11.61 -5.50 10.69
CA GLY A 106 -10.44 -4.67 10.45
C GLY A 106 -9.15 -5.20 11.09
N PRO A 107 -9.15 -5.60 12.37
CA PRO A 107 -7.95 -6.17 12.99
C PRO A 107 -7.43 -7.43 12.27
N LEU A 108 -8.33 -8.28 11.78
CA LEU A 108 -7.97 -9.47 11.03
C LEU A 108 -7.43 -9.13 9.63
N ILE A 109 -8.03 -8.14 8.96
CA ILE A 109 -7.55 -7.62 7.68
C ILE A 109 -6.17 -6.98 7.84
N ALA A 110 -6.00 -6.13 8.87
CA ALA A 110 -4.72 -5.48 9.17
C ALA A 110 -3.61 -6.52 9.37
N LYS A 111 -3.86 -7.56 10.15
CA LYS A 111 -2.91 -8.66 10.36
C LYS A 111 -2.61 -9.40 9.05
N ALA A 112 -3.61 -9.66 8.21
CA ALA A 112 -3.45 -10.33 6.91
C ALA A 112 -2.59 -9.53 5.92
N LEU A 113 -2.71 -8.20 5.95
CA LEU A 113 -1.97 -7.29 5.08
C LEU A 113 -0.64 -6.81 5.67
N GLY A 114 -0.38 -7.08 6.95
CA GLY A 114 0.81 -6.58 7.65
C GLY A 114 0.79 -5.07 7.89
N ILE A 115 -0.39 -4.46 8.02
CA ILE A 115 -0.57 -3.03 8.27
C ILE A 115 -1.05 -2.76 9.71
N PRO A 116 -0.82 -1.56 10.25
CA PRO A 116 -1.17 -1.28 11.65
C PRO A 116 -2.68 -1.21 11.91
N ALA A 117 -3.46 -0.75 10.94
CA ALA A 117 -4.91 -0.57 11.06
C ALA A 117 -5.58 -0.53 9.67
N THR A 118 -6.90 -0.50 9.66
CA THR A 118 -7.72 -0.37 8.43
C THR A 118 -8.60 0.89 8.51
N PRO A 119 -8.00 2.10 8.53
CA PRO A 119 -8.74 3.35 8.54
C PRO A 119 -9.53 3.53 7.24
N ILE A 120 -10.62 4.28 7.32
CA ILE A 120 -11.37 4.79 6.17
C ILE A 120 -11.69 6.26 6.38
N GLU A 121 -11.81 7.00 5.29
CA GLU A 121 -12.17 8.41 5.29
C GLU A 121 -13.27 8.64 4.26
N PHE A 122 -14.39 9.21 4.71
CA PHE A 122 -15.45 9.66 3.81
C PHE A 122 -15.17 11.09 3.40
N ASN A 123 -15.05 11.31 2.10
CA ASN A 123 -14.68 12.59 1.51
C ASN A 123 -15.93 13.37 1.06
N ASP A 124 -15.79 14.70 0.92
CA ASP A 124 -16.87 15.59 0.48
C ASP A 124 -17.25 15.41 -0.99
N ASP A 125 -16.37 14.78 -1.79
CA ASP A 125 -16.57 14.45 -3.21
C ASP A 125 -17.34 13.14 -3.48
N GLU A 126 -18.12 12.69 -2.50
CA GLU A 126 -18.86 11.43 -2.56
C GLU A 126 -17.97 10.20 -2.82
N THR A 127 -16.81 10.16 -2.18
CA THR A 127 -15.93 9.01 -2.18
C THR A 127 -15.60 8.52 -0.76
N VAL A 128 -15.14 7.29 -0.64
CA VAL A 128 -14.52 6.75 0.57
C VAL A 128 -13.11 6.26 0.24
N SER A 129 -12.14 6.70 1.02
CA SER A 129 -10.72 6.40 0.87
C SER A 129 -10.29 5.28 1.81
N PHE A 130 -9.43 4.40 1.31
CA PHE A 130 -8.82 3.28 2.03
C PHE A 130 -7.29 3.42 1.90
N PRO A 131 -6.62 4.14 2.81
CA PRO A 131 -5.17 4.39 2.75
C PRO A 131 -4.36 3.19 3.28
N TRP A 132 -4.65 1.99 2.79
CA TRP A 132 -4.08 0.74 3.30
C TRP A 132 -2.81 0.30 2.55
N CYS A 133 -2.47 0.97 1.45
CA CYS A 133 -1.43 0.50 0.55
C CYS A 133 -0.09 1.22 0.69
N GLU A 134 0.10 2.05 1.70
CA GLU A 134 1.36 2.80 1.93
C GLU A 134 2.60 1.88 2.06
N SER A 135 2.42 0.72 2.70
CA SER A 135 3.49 -0.26 2.91
C SER A 135 3.30 -1.55 2.10
N ILE A 136 2.39 -1.53 1.12
CA ILE A 136 2.01 -2.71 0.33
C ILE A 136 2.51 -2.53 -1.10
N THR A 137 3.15 -3.58 -1.65
CA THR A 137 3.61 -3.53 -3.05
C THR A 137 2.44 -3.29 -4.02
N PRO A 138 2.66 -2.55 -5.13
CA PRO A 138 1.61 -2.30 -6.13
C PRO A 138 0.95 -3.57 -6.67
N GLU A 139 1.70 -4.66 -6.78
CA GLU A 139 1.19 -5.97 -7.19
C GLU A 139 0.21 -6.54 -6.15
N THR A 140 0.60 -6.56 -4.86
CA THR A 140 -0.26 -7.01 -3.76
C THR A 140 -1.51 -6.14 -3.62
N ALA A 141 -1.37 -4.81 -3.80
CA ALA A 141 -2.50 -3.89 -3.78
C ALA A 141 -3.52 -4.25 -4.88
N ARG A 142 -3.06 -4.45 -6.12
CA ARG A 142 -3.91 -4.82 -7.25
C ARG A 142 -4.56 -6.20 -7.09
N GLU A 143 -3.79 -7.19 -6.67
CA GLU A 143 -4.24 -8.58 -6.61
C GLU A 143 -5.14 -8.88 -5.39
N ALA A 144 -4.96 -8.17 -4.28
CA ALA A 144 -5.64 -8.47 -3.03
C ALA A 144 -6.44 -7.31 -2.44
N VAL A 145 -5.86 -6.10 -2.33
CA VAL A 145 -6.50 -4.98 -1.62
C VAL A 145 -7.66 -4.41 -2.41
N ILE A 146 -7.48 -4.12 -3.70
CA ILE A 146 -8.53 -3.56 -4.55
C ILE A 146 -9.76 -4.50 -4.62
N PRO A 147 -9.61 -5.80 -4.90
CA PRO A 147 -10.75 -6.71 -4.86
C PRO A 147 -11.39 -6.82 -3.46
N LEU A 148 -10.59 -6.77 -2.39
CA LEU A 148 -11.11 -6.82 -1.03
C LEU A 148 -11.97 -5.59 -0.72
N VAL A 149 -11.48 -4.38 -0.99
CA VAL A 149 -12.21 -3.12 -0.78
C VAL A 149 -13.51 -3.12 -1.59
N ALA A 150 -13.47 -3.51 -2.85
CA ALA A 150 -14.67 -3.59 -3.69
C ALA A 150 -15.75 -4.51 -3.10
N ARG A 151 -15.35 -5.68 -2.59
CA ARG A 151 -16.27 -6.63 -1.97
C ARG A 151 -16.76 -6.19 -0.59
N LEU A 152 -15.96 -5.47 0.18
CA LEU A 152 -16.38 -4.85 1.45
C LEU A 152 -17.47 -3.81 1.20
N CYS A 153 -17.26 -2.91 0.24
CA CYS A 153 -18.24 -1.90 -0.17
C CYS A 153 -19.55 -2.52 -0.68
N GLN A 154 -19.44 -3.53 -1.55
CA GLN A 154 -20.59 -4.28 -2.03
C GLN A 154 -21.38 -4.92 -0.88
N ARG A 155 -20.69 -5.58 0.04
CA ARG A 155 -21.31 -6.20 1.21
C ARG A 155 -22.02 -5.19 2.12
N ALA A 156 -21.43 -3.99 2.30
CA ALA A 156 -22.04 -2.91 3.07
C ALA A 156 -23.33 -2.39 2.44
N GLN A 157 -23.41 -2.33 1.12
CA GLN A 157 -24.61 -1.92 0.36
C GLN A 157 -25.73 -2.97 0.43
N GLU A 158 -25.39 -4.25 0.24
CA GLU A 158 -26.34 -5.36 0.19
C GLU A 158 -26.93 -5.72 1.56
N ALA A 159 -26.14 -5.54 2.62
CA ALA A 159 -26.54 -5.97 3.95
C ALA A 159 -27.59 -5.02 4.57
N THR A 160 -28.64 -5.61 5.15
CA THR A 160 -29.61 -4.86 5.94
C THR A 160 -28.96 -4.34 7.24
N ARG A 161 -28.13 -5.17 7.88
CA ARG A 161 -27.39 -4.83 9.10
C ARG A 161 -26.14 -5.69 9.22
N ILE A 162 -25.04 -5.08 9.65
CA ILE A 162 -23.78 -5.77 9.98
C ILE A 162 -23.51 -5.61 11.48
N ARG A 163 -23.05 -6.68 12.12
CA ARG A 163 -22.63 -6.64 13.52
C ARG A 163 -21.17 -6.21 13.60
N SER A 164 -20.87 -5.27 14.49
CA SER A 164 -19.53 -4.77 14.76
C SER A 164 -18.72 -5.65 15.73
N THR A 165 -19.27 -6.78 16.19
CA THR A 165 -18.59 -7.67 17.13
C THR A 165 -17.45 -8.42 16.44
N PRO A 166 -16.21 -8.29 16.93
CA PRO A 166 -15.09 -9.07 16.43
C PRO A 166 -15.32 -10.59 16.58
N PRO A 167 -14.74 -11.42 15.74
CA PRO A 167 -14.77 -12.86 15.90
C PRO A 167 -14.07 -13.25 17.21
N ALA A 168 -14.48 -14.37 17.80
CA ALA A 168 -13.78 -14.93 18.95
C ALA A 168 -12.32 -15.22 18.58
N PRO A 169 -11.36 -14.98 19.50
CA PRO A 169 -9.96 -15.30 19.26
C PRO A 169 -9.78 -16.79 18.96
N GLY A 170 -8.85 -17.11 18.07
CA GLY A 170 -8.63 -18.51 17.66
C GLY A 170 -7.80 -18.58 16.39
N ASN A 171 -8.20 -19.46 15.48
CA ASN A 171 -7.53 -19.67 14.21
C ASN A 171 -7.84 -18.54 13.21
N ASP A 172 -6.94 -17.55 13.13
CA ASP A 172 -7.10 -16.37 12.26
C ASP A 172 -7.17 -16.76 10.79
N LYS A 173 -6.39 -17.74 10.36
CA LYS A 173 -6.37 -18.21 8.98
C LYS A 173 -7.71 -18.83 8.56
N TYR A 174 -8.28 -19.66 9.41
CA TYR A 174 -9.63 -20.22 9.20
C TYR A 174 -10.70 -19.13 9.18
N THR A 175 -10.62 -18.20 10.15
CA THR A 175 -11.57 -17.08 10.26
C THR A 175 -11.53 -16.20 9.03
N MET A 176 -10.33 -15.87 8.55
CA MET A 176 -10.15 -15.09 7.31
C MET A 176 -10.66 -15.83 6.08
N ARG A 177 -10.38 -17.12 5.95
CA ARG A 177 -10.93 -17.93 4.86
C ARG A 177 -12.45 -17.91 4.82
N CYS A 178 -13.11 -18.12 5.96
CA CYS A 178 -14.57 -18.08 6.06
C CYS A 178 -15.10 -16.68 5.71
N PHE A 179 -14.41 -15.63 6.15
CA PHE A 179 -14.77 -14.26 5.85
C PHE A 179 -14.65 -13.97 4.33
N LEU A 180 -13.56 -14.33 3.70
CA LEU A 180 -13.37 -14.17 2.25
C LEU A 180 -14.45 -14.90 1.45
N LEU A 181 -14.80 -16.12 1.83
CA LEU A 181 -15.91 -16.86 1.20
C LEU A 181 -17.25 -16.13 1.36
N SER A 182 -17.52 -15.53 2.54
CA SER A 182 -18.73 -14.74 2.79
C SER A 182 -18.79 -13.43 1.98
N LEU A 183 -17.65 -12.92 1.55
CA LEU A 183 -17.52 -11.79 0.63
C LEU A 183 -17.59 -12.19 -0.86
N GLY A 184 -17.71 -13.48 -1.16
CA GLY A 184 -17.78 -13.98 -2.53
C GLY A 184 -16.41 -14.17 -3.20
N PHE A 185 -15.33 -14.31 -2.43
CA PHE A 185 -14.01 -14.70 -2.97
C PHE A 185 -14.00 -16.19 -3.34
N ILE A 186 -14.81 -16.55 -4.32
CA ILE A 186 -15.02 -17.92 -4.82
C ILE A 186 -14.53 -17.97 -6.27
N GLY A 187 -14.04 -19.12 -6.70
CA GLY A 187 -13.58 -19.29 -8.08
C GLY A 187 -12.06 -19.07 -8.27
N PRO A 188 -11.56 -19.38 -9.46
CA PRO A 188 -10.15 -19.29 -9.82
C PRO A 188 -9.64 -17.84 -9.86
N GLU A 189 -10.48 -16.88 -10.23
CA GLU A 189 -10.16 -15.43 -10.33
C GLU A 189 -9.69 -14.86 -8.99
N TYR A 190 -10.22 -15.35 -7.86
CA TYR A 190 -9.81 -14.93 -6.52
C TYR A 190 -8.72 -15.80 -5.89
N LYS A 191 -8.15 -16.75 -6.62
CA LYS A 191 -7.15 -17.68 -6.07
C LYS A 191 -5.93 -16.93 -5.53
N GLN A 192 -5.43 -15.95 -6.28
CA GLN A 192 -4.27 -15.17 -5.89
C GLN A 192 -4.58 -14.26 -4.70
N ALA A 193 -5.70 -13.55 -4.73
CA ALA A 193 -6.15 -12.72 -3.60
C ALA A 193 -6.26 -13.55 -2.31
N ARG A 194 -6.91 -14.71 -2.35
CA ARG A 194 -7.01 -15.60 -1.19
C ARG A 194 -5.64 -16.07 -0.70
N ARG A 195 -4.70 -16.38 -1.62
CA ARG A 195 -3.35 -16.80 -1.26
C ARG A 195 -2.62 -15.68 -0.50
N ILE A 196 -2.66 -14.45 -1.01
CA ILE A 196 -2.02 -13.28 -0.40
C ILE A 196 -2.62 -13.02 0.97
N LEU A 197 -3.95 -12.91 1.08
CA LEU A 197 -4.65 -12.56 2.31
C LEU A 197 -4.59 -13.65 3.40
N LEU A 198 -4.22 -14.87 3.07
CA LEU A 198 -4.03 -15.95 4.02
C LEU A 198 -2.56 -16.20 4.37
N ALA A 199 -1.62 -15.69 3.60
CA ALA A 199 -0.19 -15.99 3.76
C ALA A 199 0.38 -15.51 5.10
N GLY A 200 0.03 -14.27 5.52
CA GLY A 200 0.52 -13.64 6.75
C GLY A 200 -0.19 -14.07 8.04
N LEU A 201 -1.16 -14.99 7.96
CA LEU A 201 -1.95 -15.41 9.11
C LEU A 201 -1.50 -16.77 9.64
N GLU A 202 -1.47 -16.89 10.96
CA GLU A 202 -1.18 -18.14 11.66
C GLU A 202 -2.40 -19.07 11.71
N GLY A 203 -2.11 -20.36 11.80
CA GLY A 203 -3.11 -21.40 11.94
C GLY A 203 -3.35 -22.21 10.67
N ASP A 204 -4.40 -23.02 10.69
CA ASP A 204 -4.81 -23.91 9.59
C ASP A 204 -6.06 -23.35 8.90
N ALA A 205 -6.05 -23.29 7.58
CA ALA A 205 -7.19 -22.82 6.80
C ALA A 205 -8.35 -23.83 6.74
N ALA A 206 -8.12 -25.10 7.04
CA ALA A 206 -9.12 -26.17 6.93
C ALA A 206 -9.95 -26.36 8.19
N TRP A 207 -9.37 -26.14 9.38
CA TRP A 207 -10.00 -26.48 10.64
C TRP A 207 -10.15 -25.29 11.57
N ARG A 208 -11.31 -25.18 12.21
CA ARG A 208 -11.59 -24.11 13.19
C ARG A 208 -10.69 -24.22 14.43
N THR A 209 -10.48 -25.44 14.90
CA THR A 209 -9.60 -25.74 16.03
C THR A 209 -8.35 -26.42 15.47
N PRO A 210 -7.14 -25.95 15.74
CA PRO A 210 -5.93 -26.62 15.31
C PRO A 210 -5.93 -28.05 15.87
N THR A 211 -5.91 -29.03 15.00
CA THR A 211 -5.69 -30.42 15.44
C THR A 211 -4.25 -30.49 15.90
N SER A 212 -4.02 -30.77 17.18
CA SER A 212 -2.68 -31.10 17.67
C SER A 212 -2.18 -32.27 16.83
N ARG A 213 -1.18 -32.01 15.96
CA ARG A 213 -0.48 -33.06 15.25
C ARG A 213 0.17 -33.92 16.33
N LYS A 214 -0.34 -35.11 16.53
CA LYS A 214 0.40 -36.12 17.29
C LYS A 214 1.67 -36.39 16.52
N GLU A 215 2.79 -36.01 17.08
CA GLU A 215 4.08 -36.50 16.68
C GLU A 215 4.11 -37.98 17.12
N ASP A 216 4.08 -38.89 16.17
CA ASP A 216 4.52 -40.29 16.31
C ASP A 216 5.94 -40.38 15.81
#